data_3600fce2eedf0fe6f75d5f99dfbba1b8
#
_entry.id   3600fce2eedf0fe6f75d5f99dfbba1b8
#
_cell.length_a   1.000
_cell.length_b   1.000
_cell.length_c   1.000
_cell.angle_alpha   90.00
_cell.angle_beta   90.00
_cell.angle_gamma   90.00
#
_symmetry.space_group_name_H-M   'P 1'
#
loop_
_entity.id
_entity.type
_entity.pdbx_description
1 polymer ?
#
loop_
_entity_poly.entity_id
_entity_poly.type
_entity_poly.pdbx_seq_one_letter_code
_entity_poly.pdbx_strand_id
1 'polypeptide(L)'
;MAQTKSSPKVYDVVIVGSGAGGGIAAYVLTRAGAKCLMLEAGSWYDTAKESKMFEWNYNAPHRGAATPQKPFGYFDAMVGGWQVEGEPYTAAAGSEWMWWRSRMLGGRTNHWGRISLRMGPYDFKPYSRDGKGFDWPITYDDLAPYYDKTEELIGVFGSTENLENTPDGKFQPPPKPRCYELVVQKACQKLGIPCVPSRLSIITRPLNGRPACHYCGQCGRSCATSSNFSSPTVLLPPALATGNLEIRCDAMAREVLVDSEGRATGVSYIDKKTRKEVQVRGKIVVLAASACETARILLNSRSRIFPNGLANSSGLVGKYLMDTVGADGSAGFLPVLMDLPPHNCDGVGGMHLYMPWWNYQKQLRNELPFARGYHIELGGGRDMPGSTSGYGTERMLGGGYGVELKRGVRKIYGAFVGFSCRGEMIPNKDSYCEIDENVVDQWGIPVLKFHFKWTDDEILMARHARETFREIIETAGGEVLRTFGPEDNWGISRGGEIIHEVGTTQMGNNRRMSVLNPFCQAWDCKNLFATDGAPFVSNADKNPTLSIMALAWRTSEYVADQVKKMNI
;
A
#
# COMPACT_ATOMS: atom_id res chain seq x y z
N MET A 1 -29.50 -26.63 -2.09
CA MET A 1 -28.89 -25.97 -0.94
C MET A 1 -27.54 -26.65 -0.67
N ALA A 2 -26.44 -25.95 -0.80
CA ALA A 2 -25.11 -26.50 -0.47
C ALA A 2 -25.06 -26.76 1.05
N GLN A 3 -24.60 -27.94 1.47
CA GLN A 3 -24.42 -28.26 2.89
C GLN A 3 -23.26 -27.40 3.44
N THR A 4 -23.60 -26.47 4.32
CA THR A 4 -22.63 -25.61 5.02
C THR A 4 -21.97 -26.43 6.12
N LYS A 5 -20.62 -26.61 6.07
CA LYS A 5 -19.88 -27.22 7.18
C LYS A 5 -19.56 -26.15 8.24
N SER A 6 -20.06 -26.32 9.47
CA SER A 6 -19.63 -25.49 10.59
C SER A 6 -18.44 -26.15 11.32
N SER A 7 -17.44 -25.35 11.72
CA SER A 7 -16.36 -25.82 12.59
C SER A 7 -16.85 -25.84 14.04
N PRO A 8 -16.73 -26.95 14.79
CA PRO A 8 -17.08 -26.98 16.21
C PRO A 8 -16.12 -26.15 17.09
N LYS A 9 -14.91 -25.86 16.59
CA LYS A 9 -13.90 -25.08 17.31
C LYS A 9 -14.25 -23.59 17.30
N VAL A 10 -14.24 -22.95 18.46
CA VAL A 10 -14.41 -21.51 18.62
C VAL A 10 -13.05 -20.89 18.90
N TYR A 11 -12.66 -19.92 18.09
CA TYR A 11 -11.43 -19.14 18.28
C TYR A 11 -11.71 -17.89 19.13
N ASP A 12 -10.70 -17.36 19.78
CA ASP A 12 -10.86 -16.07 20.46
C ASP A 12 -10.99 -14.95 19.41
N VAL A 13 -10.18 -15.02 18.33
CA VAL A 13 -10.21 -14.04 17.25
C VAL A 13 -10.17 -14.75 15.89
N VAL A 14 -11.04 -14.32 14.97
CA VAL A 14 -10.93 -14.63 13.53
C VAL A 14 -10.40 -13.39 12.82
N ILE A 15 -9.25 -13.51 12.16
CA ILE A 15 -8.60 -12.46 11.38
C ILE A 15 -8.82 -12.75 9.91
N VAL A 16 -9.32 -11.78 9.15
CA VAL A 16 -9.56 -11.91 7.69
C VAL A 16 -8.52 -11.09 6.94
N GLY A 17 -7.61 -11.76 6.24
CA GLY A 17 -6.48 -11.19 5.52
C GLY A 17 -5.16 -11.34 6.27
N SER A 18 -4.09 -11.61 5.53
CA SER A 18 -2.74 -11.88 6.06
C SER A 18 -1.71 -10.80 5.73
N GLY A 19 -2.16 -9.67 5.16
CA GLY A 19 -1.31 -8.54 4.78
C GLY A 19 -0.73 -7.78 5.97
N ALA A 20 -0.43 -6.50 5.78
CA ALA A 20 0.21 -5.65 6.80
C ALA A 20 -0.60 -5.58 8.11
N GLY A 21 -1.88 -5.23 8.02
CA GLY A 21 -2.75 -5.11 9.20
C GLY A 21 -3.04 -6.44 9.86
N GLY A 22 -3.42 -7.47 9.08
CA GLY A 22 -3.71 -8.80 9.61
C GLY A 22 -2.49 -9.49 10.19
N GLY A 23 -1.32 -9.29 9.58
CA GLY A 23 -0.04 -9.80 10.10
C GLY A 23 0.31 -9.20 11.47
N ILE A 24 0.16 -7.88 11.64
CA ILE A 24 0.35 -7.21 12.95
C ILE A 24 -0.70 -7.70 13.96
N ALA A 25 -1.96 -7.81 13.55
CA ALA A 25 -3.01 -8.32 14.44
C ALA A 25 -2.68 -9.74 14.94
N ALA A 26 -2.27 -10.63 14.03
CA ALA A 26 -1.83 -11.98 14.42
C ALA A 26 -0.61 -11.94 15.35
N TYR A 27 0.41 -11.13 15.02
CA TYR A 27 1.61 -10.99 15.83
C TYR A 27 1.30 -10.56 17.28
N VAL A 28 0.50 -9.51 17.44
CA VAL A 28 0.18 -8.93 18.76
C VAL A 28 -0.75 -9.85 19.55
N LEU A 29 -1.85 -10.30 18.96
CA LEU A 29 -2.91 -11.05 19.66
C LEU A 29 -2.44 -12.43 20.09
N THR A 30 -1.71 -13.16 19.23
CA THR A 30 -1.21 -14.51 19.59
C THR A 30 -0.17 -14.45 20.69
N ARG A 31 0.69 -13.43 20.70
CA ARG A 31 1.66 -13.19 21.79
C ARG A 31 0.99 -12.74 23.08
N ALA A 32 -0.19 -12.14 23.01
CA ALA A 32 -1.04 -11.85 24.18
C ALA A 32 -1.81 -13.08 24.69
N GLY A 33 -1.69 -14.23 24.01
CA GLY A 33 -2.29 -15.51 24.40
C GLY A 33 -3.63 -15.84 23.72
N ALA A 34 -4.14 -14.98 22.84
CA ALA A 34 -5.38 -15.23 22.13
C ALA A 34 -5.21 -16.33 21.06
N LYS A 35 -6.15 -17.27 20.99
CA LYS A 35 -6.20 -18.30 19.95
C LYS A 35 -6.85 -17.71 18.69
N CYS A 36 -6.04 -17.52 17.67
CA CYS A 36 -6.43 -16.86 16.42
C CYS A 36 -6.57 -17.86 15.26
N LEU A 37 -7.58 -17.63 14.43
CA LEU A 37 -7.68 -18.18 13.08
C LEU A 37 -7.50 -17.05 12.08
N MET A 38 -6.56 -17.20 11.15
CA MET A 38 -6.38 -16.29 10.02
C MET A 38 -6.92 -16.93 8.74
N LEU A 39 -7.80 -16.21 8.03
CA LEU A 39 -8.32 -16.57 6.72
C LEU A 39 -7.62 -15.73 5.65
N GLU A 40 -7.04 -16.38 4.65
CA GLU A 40 -6.37 -15.73 3.52
C GLU A 40 -6.99 -16.22 2.21
N ALA A 41 -7.41 -15.28 1.37
CA ALA A 41 -8.04 -15.61 0.07
C ALA A 41 -7.06 -16.20 -0.96
N GLY A 42 -5.78 -15.88 -0.83
CA GLY A 42 -4.70 -16.42 -1.66
C GLY A 42 -4.16 -17.74 -1.17
N SER A 43 -3.31 -18.34 -1.99
CA SER A 43 -2.62 -19.58 -1.66
C SER A 43 -1.44 -19.33 -0.71
N TRP A 44 -0.95 -20.38 -0.09
CA TRP A 44 0.30 -20.35 0.66
C TRP A 44 1.44 -19.87 -0.23
N TYR A 45 2.31 -19.04 0.32
CA TYR A 45 3.49 -18.54 -0.37
C TYR A 45 4.71 -18.62 0.55
N ASP A 46 5.72 -19.37 0.12
CA ASP A 46 7.00 -19.51 0.81
C ASP A 46 8.04 -18.61 0.14
N THR A 47 8.29 -17.47 0.74
CA THR A 47 9.21 -16.45 0.23
C THR A 47 10.61 -16.99 -0.06
N ALA A 48 11.11 -17.93 0.75
CA ALA A 48 12.45 -18.49 0.58
C ALA A 48 12.55 -19.41 -0.66
N LYS A 49 11.47 -20.10 -1.02
CA LYS A 49 11.45 -21.06 -2.12
C LYS A 49 10.89 -20.49 -3.43
N GLU A 50 9.91 -19.61 -3.31
CA GLU A 50 9.13 -19.14 -4.46
C GLU A 50 9.58 -17.76 -4.98
N SER A 51 10.49 -17.07 -4.26
CA SER A 51 11.07 -15.81 -4.71
C SER A 51 11.80 -15.96 -6.04
N LYS A 52 11.55 -15.03 -6.96
CA LYS A 52 12.17 -15.01 -8.30
C LYS A 52 13.37 -14.07 -8.41
N MET A 53 13.92 -13.62 -7.27
CA MET A 53 14.97 -12.61 -7.24
C MET A 53 16.26 -13.01 -8.00
N PHE A 54 16.51 -14.30 -8.17
CA PHE A 54 17.68 -14.83 -8.90
C PHE A 54 17.36 -15.35 -10.30
N GLU A 55 16.11 -15.23 -10.77
CA GLU A 55 15.71 -15.68 -12.09
C GLU A 55 16.16 -14.68 -13.17
N TRP A 56 16.82 -15.18 -14.22
CA TRP A 56 17.21 -14.34 -15.34
C TRP A 56 16.02 -14.01 -16.24
N ASN A 57 16.01 -12.80 -16.79
CA ASN A 57 14.91 -12.31 -17.63
C ASN A 57 14.61 -13.25 -18.83
N TYR A 58 15.63 -13.81 -19.46
CA TYR A 58 15.43 -14.72 -20.59
C TYR A 58 14.82 -16.08 -20.22
N ASN A 59 14.83 -16.45 -18.94
CA ASN A 59 14.18 -17.67 -18.44
C ASN A 59 12.72 -17.47 -18.07
N ALA A 60 12.30 -16.22 -17.86
CA ALA A 60 10.94 -15.92 -17.48
C ALA A 60 9.98 -15.94 -18.68
N PRO A 61 8.69 -16.28 -18.48
CA PRO A 61 7.65 -16.12 -19.49
C PRO A 61 7.70 -14.73 -20.11
N HIS A 62 7.50 -14.64 -21.43
CA HIS A 62 7.61 -13.39 -22.19
C HIS A 62 8.91 -12.61 -21.95
N ARG A 63 9.98 -13.29 -21.52
CA ARG A 63 11.27 -12.69 -21.12
C ARG A 63 11.13 -11.60 -20.07
N GLY A 64 10.16 -11.76 -19.18
CA GLY A 64 9.86 -10.82 -18.12
C GLY A 64 9.00 -9.61 -18.52
N ALA A 65 8.54 -9.55 -19.78
CA ALA A 65 7.70 -8.44 -20.23
C ALA A 65 6.38 -8.37 -19.47
N ALA A 66 5.87 -7.15 -19.30
CA ALA A 66 4.57 -6.91 -18.72
C ALA A 66 3.42 -7.43 -19.60
N THR A 67 2.36 -7.86 -18.95
CA THR A 67 1.08 -8.21 -19.60
C THR A 67 -0.05 -7.60 -18.78
N PRO A 68 -1.29 -7.55 -19.29
CA PRO A 68 -2.44 -7.07 -18.51
C PRO A 68 -2.63 -7.80 -17.16
N GLN A 69 -2.24 -9.08 -17.09
CA GLN A 69 -2.31 -9.90 -15.88
C GLN A 69 -1.08 -9.74 -14.97
N LYS A 70 0.03 -9.27 -15.52
CA LYS A 70 1.31 -9.04 -14.82
C LYS A 70 1.88 -7.67 -15.21
N PRO A 71 1.23 -6.57 -14.85
CA PRO A 71 1.58 -5.24 -15.36
C PRO A 71 2.98 -4.74 -14.96
N PHE A 72 3.56 -5.30 -13.89
CA PHE A 72 4.97 -5.04 -13.50
C PHE A 72 5.96 -6.10 -14.04
N GLY A 73 5.49 -6.98 -14.91
CA GLY A 73 6.29 -8.05 -15.51
C GLY A 73 6.22 -9.38 -14.77
N TYR A 74 6.73 -10.42 -15.42
CA TYR A 74 6.64 -11.79 -14.90
C TYR A 74 7.58 -12.09 -13.72
N PHE A 75 8.45 -11.15 -13.37
CA PHE A 75 9.33 -11.29 -12.20
C PHE A 75 8.69 -10.83 -10.90
N ASP A 76 7.67 -9.99 -10.97
CA ASP A 76 6.96 -9.58 -9.78
C ASP A 76 6.46 -10.81 -9.02
N ALA A 77 6.66 -10.82 -7.69
CA ALA A 77 6.24 -11.92 -6.83
C ALA A 77 4.72 -12.09 -6.77
N MET A 78 3.98 -11.16 -7.35
CA MET A 78 2.55 -11.07 -7.26
C MET A 78 1.80 -12.25 -7.87
N VAL A 79 0.80 -12.71 -7.16
CA VAL A 79 -0.29 -13.56 -7.67
C VAL A 79 -1.56 -12.73 -7.66
N GLY A 80 -2.05 -12.36 -8.85
CA GLY A 80 -3.19 -11.45 -9.04
C GLY A 80 -2.84 -10.23 -9.92
N GLY A 81 -3.33 -9.06 -9.60
CA GLY A 81 -3.10 -7.80 -10.32
C GLY A 81 -4.32 -6.93 -10.43
N TRP A 82 -4.33 -6.07 -11.46
CA TRP A 82 -5.51 -5.27 -11.82
C TRP A 82 -6.70 -6.15 -12.21
N GLN A 83 -6.42 -7.24 -12.88
CA GLN A 83 -7.40 -8.25 -13.27
C GLN A 83 -7.05 -9.57 -12.59
N VAL A 84 -7.98 -10.10 -11.82
CA VAL A 84 -7.91 -11.43 -11.23
C VAL A 84 -8.96 -12.28 -11.90
N GLU A 85 -8.54 -13.40 -12.50
CA GLU A 85 -9.43 -14.29 -13.24
C GLU A 85 -10.59 -14.76 -12.36
N GLY A 86 -11.81 -14.61 -12.89
CA GLY A 86 -13.04 -14.95 -12.18
C GLY A 86 -13.42 -14.04 -11.01
N GLU A 87 -12.67 -12.96 -10.77
CA GLU A 87 -12.98 -11.99 -9.71
C GLU A 87 -13.11 -10.57 -10.32
N PRO A 88 -14.18 -10.30 -11.09
CA PRO A 88 -14.40 -8.98 -11.69
C PRO A 88 -14.72 -7.92 -10.64
N TYR A 89 -14.71 -6.68 -11.06
CA TYR A 89 -15.31 -5.51 -10.41
C TYR A 89 -15.83 -4.58 -11.50
N THR A 90 -16.69 -3.65 -11.14
CA THR A 90 -17.28 -2.69 -12.09
C THR A 90 -16.96 -1.27 -11.68
N ALA A 91 -17.12 -0.34 -12.61
CA ALA A 91 -17.05 1.09 -12.36
C ALA A 91 -18.29 1.78 -12.91
N ALA A 92 -18.70 2.87 -12.28
CA ALA A 92 -19.80 3.70 -12.76
C ALA A 92 -19.42 4.41 -14.07
N ALA A 93 -20.41 4.79 -14.85
CA ALA A 93 -20.19 5.58 -16.05
C ALA A 93 -19.43 6.88 -15.72
N GLY A 94 -18.36 7.15 -16.44
CA GLY A 94 -17.49 8.32 -16.22
C GLY A 94 -16.52 8.18 -15.03
N SER A 95 -16.48 7.03 -14.36
CA SER A 95 -15.50 6.72 -13.32
C SER A 95 -14.45 5.77 -13.87
N GLU A 96 -13.18 6.05 -13.57
CA GLU A 96 -12.08 5.15 -13.82
C GLU A 96 -11.49 4.68 -12.50
N TRP A 97 -11.44 3.37 -12.30
CA TRP A 97 -10.85 2.77 -11.11
C TRP A 97 -10.03 1.54 -11.49
N MET A 98 -8.86 1.44 -10.91
CA MET A 98 -7.98 0.29 -11.05
C MET A 98 -7.82 -0.37 -9.68
N TRP A 99 -8.22 -1.62 -9.57
CA TRP A 99 -8.17 -2.31 -8.29
C TRP A 99 -7.13 -3.43 -8.28
N TRP A 100 -6.02 -3.15 -7.59
CA TRP A 100 -4.94 -4.12 -7.44
C TRP A 100 -5.21 -5.11 -6.33
N ARG A 101 -5.25 -6.40 -6.65
CA ARG A 101 -5.49 -7.48 -5.68
C ARG A 101 -4.37 -8.49 -5.74
N SER A 102 -3.81 -8.85 -4.56
CA SER A 102 -2.78 -9.88 -4.41
C SER A 102 -3.39 -11.07 -3.68
N ARG A 103 -3.44 -12.24 -4.34
CA ARG A 103 -4.07 -13.47 -3.85
C ARG A 103 -2.99 -14.49 -3.44
N MET A 104 -2.26 -14.15 -2.38
CA MET A 104 -1.19 -14.95 -1.81
C MET A 104 -1.02 -14.63 -0.33
N LEU A 105 -0.52 -15.58 0.45
CA LEU A 105 -0.20 -15.35 1.86
C LEU A 105 0.74 -14.14 2.01
N GLY A 106 0.37 -13.19 2.85
CA GLY A 106 1.05 -11.92 3.02
C GLY A 106 0.59 -10.81 2.07
N GLY A 107 -0.23 -11.13 1.08
CA GLY A 107 -0.81 -10.16 0.16
C GLY A 107 0.22 -9.23 -0.47
N ARG A 108 -0.12 -7.95 -0.56
CA ARG A 108 0.75 -6.91 -1.18
C ARG A 108 2.08 -6.70 -0.47
N THR A 109 2.25 -7.16 0.78
CA THR A 109 3.53 -7.02 1.49
C THR A 109 4.69 -7.79 0.85
N ASN A 110 4.42 -8.72 -0.06
CA ASN A 110 5.45 -9.48 -0.76
C ASN A 110 6.13 -8.69 -1.89
N HIS A 111 5.47 -7.69 -2.47
CA HIS A 111 5.95 -6.98 -3.67
C HIS A 111 5.83 -5.45 -3.62
N TRP A 112 5.41 -4.85 -2.50
CA TRP A 112 5.28 -3.39 -2.34
C TRP A 112 6.63 -2.65 -2.36
N GLY A 113 6.60 -1.29 -2.43
CA GLY A 113 7.79 -0.45 -2.50
C GLY A 113 8.62 -0.36 -1.21
N ARG A 114 8.14 -0.89 -0.09
CA ARG A 114 8.76 -0.84 1.27
C ARG A 114 8.91 0.55 1.85
N ILE A 115 8.36 1.57 1.22
CA ILE A 115 8.41 2.94 1.70
C ILE A 115 7.62 3.05 3.01
N SER A 116 8.29 3.53 4.05
CA SER A 116 7.82 3.47 5.43
C SER A 116 7.92 4.87 6.05
N LEU A 117 7.01 5.75 5.64
CA LEU A 117 6.92 7.13 6.11
C LEU A 117 5.85 7.23 7.20
N ARG A 118 6.15 7.96 8.27
CA ARG A 118 5.17 8.32 9.30
C ARG A 118 4.28 9.45 8.80
N MET A 119 2.99 9.37 9.08
CA MET A 119 2.15 10.55 9.05
C MET A 119 2.59 11.51 10.15
N GLY A 120 2.65 12.80 9.85
CA GLY A 120 3.04 13.84 10.81
C GLY A 120 1.82 14.50 11.47
N PRO A 121 2.05 15.42 12.41
CA PRO A 121 0.97 16.09 13.15
C PRO A 121 -0.10 16.75 12.27
N TYR A 122 0.30 17.35 11.15
CA TYR A 122 -0.64 18.01 10.22
C TYR A 122 -1.58 17.01 9.52
N ASP A 123 -1.13 15.77 9.30
CA ASP A 123 -1.90 14.74 8.61
C ASP A 123 -3.07 14.21 9.45
N PHE A 124 -3.02 14.42 10.79
CA PHE A 124 -4.11 14.09 11.71
C PHE A 124 -5.12 15.23 11.89
N LYS A 125 -4.81 16.45 11.44
CA LYS A 125 -5.63 17.64 11.59
C LYS A 125 -5.83 18.39 10.26
N PRO A 126 -6.16 17.65 9.17
CA PRO A 126 -6.24 18.28 7.86
C PRO A 126 -7.41 19.27 7.75
N TYR A 127 -8.59 18.98 8.32
CA TYR A 127 -9.72 19.90 8.32
C TYR A 127 -9.43 21.17 9.12
N SER A 128 -8.83 21.03 10.30
CA SER A 128 -8.42 22.20 11.13
C SER A 128 -7.37 23.05 10.41
N ARG A 129 -6.57 22.45 9.50
CA ARG A 129 -5.52 23.15 8.74
C ARG A 129 -6.08 23.96 7.58
N ASP A 130 -7.00 23.40 6.79
CA ASP A 130 -7.43 23.96 5.51
C ASP A 130 -8.96 24.00 5.27
N GLY A 131 -9.74 23.53 6.23
CA GLY A 131 -11.20 23.49 6.14
C GLY A 131 -11.76 22.42 5.21
N LYS A 132 -10.94 21.49 4.69
CA LYS A 132 -11.35 20.45 3.75
C LYS A 132 -11.26 19.05 4.37
N GLY A 133 -12.22 18.18 4.05
CA GLY A 133 -12.27 16.81 4.56
C GLY A 133 -12.62 16.72 6.04
N PHE A 134 -11.88 15.93 6.81
CA PHE A 134 -12.15 15.64 8.21
C PHE A 134 -10.87 15.58 9.04
N ASP A 135 -10.91 15.93 10.32
CA ASP A 135 -9.84 15.63 11.27
C ASP A 135 -9.93 14.17 11.74
N TRP A 136 -8.80 13.57 11.99
CA TRP A 136 -8.75 12.27 12.66
C TRP A 136 -9.18 12.40 14.12
N PRO A 137 -9.87 11.39 14.68
CA PRO A 137 -10.24 11.37 16.09
C PRO A 137 -9.08 11.08 17.04
N ILE A 138 -7.90 10.85 16.48
CA ILE A 138 -6.63 10.62 17.18
C ILE A 138 -5.59 11.63 16.70
N THR A 139 -4.49 11.73 17.43
CA THR A 139 -3.36 12.61 17.13
C THR A 139 -2.13 11.81 16.71
N TYR A 140 -1.08 12.51 16.27
CA TYR A 140 0.23 11.89 16.05
C TYR A 140 0.75 11.21 17.32
N ASP A 141 0.62 11.86 18.47
CA ASP A 141 1.12 11.34 19.75
C ASP A 141 0.44 10.05 20.19
N ASP A 142 -0.84 9.86 19.83
CA ASP A 142 -1.56 8.60 20.06
C ASP A 142 -0.99 7.42 19.25
N LEU A 143 -0.33 7.72 18.12
CA LEU A 143 0.18 6.70 17.20
C LEU A 143 1.70 6.59 17.22
N ALA A 144 2.44 7.60 17.66
CA ALA A 144 3.89 7.65 17.67
C ALA A 144 4.55 6.43 18.36
N PRO A 145 4.08 5.95 19.54
CA PRO A 145 4.65 4.76 20.18
C PRO A 145 4.50 3.49 19.34
N TYR A 146 3.47 3.42 18.51
CA TYR A 146 3.19 2.27 17.64
C TYR A 146 3.99 2.35 16.34
N TYR A 147 4.31 3.53 15.87
CA TYR A 147 5.31 3.72 14.81
C TYR A 147 6.67 3.20 15.28
N ASP A 148 7.11 3.60 16.48
CA ASP A 148 8.38 3.14 17.05
C ASP A 148 8.45 1.61 17.13
N LYS A 149 7.44 0.97 17.74
CA LYS A 149 7.34 -0.50 17.83
C LYS A 149 7.38 -1.18 16.47
N THR A 150 6.68 -0.59 15.48
CA THR A 150 6.60 -1.16 14.14
C THR A 150 7.93 -1.06 13.42
N GLU A 151 8.58 0.11 13.42
CA GLU A 151 9.87 0.33 12.78
C GLU A 151 10.98 -0.54 13.38
N GLU A 152 11.01 -0.69 14.71
CA GLU A 152 11.95 -1.58 15.39
C GLU A 152 11.74 -3.06 15.02
N LEU A 153 10.47 -3.50 14.87
CA LEU A 153 10.14 -4.87 14.51
C LEU A 153 10.49 -5.19 13.05
N ILE A 154 10.05 -4.34 12.12
CA ILE A 154 10.20 -4.62 10.69
C ILE A 154 11.61 -4.26 10.19
N GLY A 155 12.27 -3.31 10.83
CA GLY A 155 13.56 -2.75 10.45
C GLY A 155 13.41 -1.76 9.29
N VAL A 156 13.51 -0.47 9.60
CA VAL A 156 13.46 0.62 8.62
C VAL A 156 14.80 1.31 8.58
N PHE A 157 15.39 1.50 7.42
CA PHE A 157 16.53 2.41 7.29
C PHE A 157 16.05 3.84 7.06
N GLY A 158 16.84 4.81 7.49
CA GLY A 158 16.55 6.24 7.35
C GLY A 158 17.58 7.09 8.09
N SER A 159 17.28 8.37 8.21
CA SER A 159 18.10 9.36 8.92
C SER A 159 17.22 10.33 9.69
N THR A 160 17.84 10.96 10.70
CA THR A 160 17.21 12.04 11.47
C THR A 160 17.41 13.35 10.72
N GLU A 161 16.34 13.93 10.23
CA GLU A 161 16.37 15.13 9.37
C GLU A 161 15.62 16.32 9.98
N ASN A 162 14.84 16.11 11.05
CA ASN A 162 14.04 17.14 11.73
C ASN A 162 13.14 17.92 10.77
N LEU A 163 12.49 17.22 9.83
CA LEU A 163 11.63 17.80 8.81
C LEU A 163 10.27 18.19 9.35
N GLU A 164 9.74 19.31 8.86
CA GLU A 164 8.38 19.73 9.16
C GLU A 164 7.39 18.65 8.69
N ASN A 165 6.51 18.20 9.56
CA ASN A 165 5.47 17.18 9.30
C ASN A 165 5.96 15.83 8.75
N THR A 166 7.25 15.51 8.92
CA THR A 166 7.82 14.20 8.58
C THR A 166 8.65 13.71 9.76
N PRO A 167 8.00 13.29 10.86
CA PRO A 167 8.68 12.96 12.10
C PRO A 167 9.76 11.90 11.92
N ASP A 168 10.86 12.04 12.63
CA ASP A 168 11.92 11.04 12.64
C ASP A 168 11.50 9.80 13.42
N GLY A 169 12.08 8.66 13.07
CA GLY A 169 11.72 7.36 13.60
C GLY A 169 12.92 6.58 14.15
N LYS A 170 12.71 5.27 14.32
CA LYS A 170 13.71 4.31 14.78
C LYS A 170 14.40 3.68 13.58
N PHE A 171 15.49 4.28 13.12
CA PHE A 171 16.12 3.93 11.87
C PHE A 171 17.42 3.14 12.04
N GLN A 172 17.62 2.19 11.12
CA GLN A 172 18.95 1.68 10.78
C GLN A 172 19.65 2.66 9.82
N PRO A 173 21.01 2.64 9.72
CA PRO A 173 21.71 3.51 8.79
C PRO A 173 21.23 3.35 7.34
N PRO A 174 21.00 4.44 6.61
CA PRO A 174 20.61 4.37 5.21
C PRO A 174 21.77 3.89 4.32
N PRO A 175 21.49 3.28 3.15
CA PRO A 175 22.48 3.02 2.13
C PRO A 175 23.00 4.33 1.55
N LYS A 176 24.20 4.31 0.96
CA LYS A 176 24.76 5.47 0.26
C LYS A 176 23.90 5.79 -0.98
N PRO A 177 23.71 7.08 -1.33
CA PRO A 177 23.06 7.47 -2.56
C PRO A 177 23.75 6.89 -3.80
N ARG A 178 22.97 6.57 -4.82
CA ARG A 178 23.47 6.16 -6.13
C ARG A 178 23.96 7.36 -6.94
N CYS A 179 24.74 7.13 -7.99
CA CYS A 179 25.30 8.21 -8.82
C CYS A 179 24.24 9.17 -9.36
N TYR A 180 23.14 8.66 -9.89
CA TYR A 180 22.06 9.51 -10.42
C TYR A 180 21.34 10.28 -9.31
N GLU A 181 21.19 9.69 -8.13
CA GLU A 181 20.57 10.35 -6.97
C GLU A 181 21.43 11.53 -6.48
N LEU A 182 22.75 11.41 -6.53
CA LEU A 182 23.67 12.52 -6.20
C LEU A 182 23.55 13.68 -7.19
N VAL A 183 23.36 13.39 -8.49
CA VAL A 183 23.12 14.43 -9.52
C VAL A 183 21.81 15.16 -9.25
N VAL A 184 20.74 14.40 -8.98
CA VAL A 184 19.44 14.96 -8.62
C VAL A 184 19.50 15.75 -7.32
N GLN A 185 20.18 15.24 -6.29
CA GLN A 185 20.33 15.93 -5.00
C GLN A 185 21.00 17.31 -5.16
N LYS A 186 22.04 17.40 -6.00
CA LYS A 186 22.68 18.69 -6.31
C LYS A 186 21.74 19.68 -7.03
N ALA A 187 20.88 19.19 -7.90
CA ALA A 187 19.87 20.01 -8.54
C ALA A 187 18.82 20.51 -7.54
N CYS A 188 18.33 19.61 -6.67
CA CYS A 188 17.40 19.95 -5.60
C CYS A 188 17.98 21.02 -4.65
N GLN A 189 19.27 20.90 -4.27
CA GLN A 189 19.95 21.92 -3.44
C GLN A 189 19.93 23.31 -4.08
N LYS A 190 20.14 23.42 -5.40
CA LYS A 190 20.06 24.70 -6.12
C LYS A 190 18.65 25.27 -6.14
N LEU A 191 17.63 24.42 -6.13
CA LEU A 191 16.21 24.79 -6.13
C LEU A 191 15.64 25.00 -4.73
N GLY A 192 16.40 24.76 -3.67
CA GLY A 192 15.93 24.83 -2.30
C GLY A 192 14.94 23.70 -1.92
N ILE A 193 14.99 22.57 -2.63
CA ILE A 193 14.16 21.40 -2.39
C ILE A 193 14.96 20.41 -1.49
N PRO A 194 14.42 19.97 -0.34
CA PRO A 194 15.07 18.95 0.47
C PRO A 194 15.12 17.62 -0.29
N CYS A 195 16.29 17.00 -0.36
CA CYS A 195 16.49 15.69 -0.95
C CYS A 195 17.33 14.87 0.03
N VAL A 196 16.69 13.99 0.76
CA VAL A 196 17.18 13.34 1.97
C VAL A 196 17.13 11.82 1.86
N PRO A 197 17.82 11.06 2.72
CA PRO A 197 17.74 9.62 2.74
C PRO A 197 16.29 9.12 2.86
N SER A 198 15.96 8.15 2.03
CA SER A 198 14.65 7.52 2.02
C SER A 198 14.43 6.67 3.28
N ARG A 199 13.18 6.34 3.58
CA ARG A 199 12.78 5.50 4.73
C ARG A 199 12.09 4.25 4.19
N LEU A 200 12.84 3.14 4.12
CA LEU A 200 12.32 1.87 3.61
C LEU A 200 12.50 0.75 4.62
N SER A 201 11.51 -0.14 4.69
CA SER A 201 11.56 -1.35 5.53
C SER A 201 12.44 -2.44 4.89
N ILE A 202 13.72 -2.11 4.75
CA ILE A 202 14.80 -2.98 4.29
C ILE A 202 15.95 -2.85 5.28
N ILE A 203 16.38 -3.95 5.89
CA ILE A 203 17.40 -3.90 6.93
C ILE A 203 18.80 -3.79 6.33
N THR A 204 19.54 -2.83 6.80
CA THR A 204 20.95 -2.60 6.44
C THR A 204 21.93 -3.19 7.46
N ARG A 205 21.42 -3.64 8.60
CA ARG A 205 22.11 -4.42 9.63
C ARG A 205 21.28 -5.62 10.01
N PRO A 206 21.87 -6.74 10.45
CA PRO A 206 21.10 -7.90 10.90
C PRO A 206 20.08 -7.55 11.98
N LEU A 207 18.87 -8.12 11.91
CA LEU A 207 17.80 -7.86 12.85
C LEU A 207 16.95 -9.12 13.06
N ASN A 208 16.78 -9.54 14.30
CA ASN A 208 15.90 -10.66 14.67
C ASN A 208 16.14 -11.95 13.82
N GLY A 209 17.40 -12.32 13.62
CA GLY A 209 17.79 -13.50 12.82
C GLY A 209 17.75 -13.31 11.30
N ARG A 210 17.32 -12.15 10.80
CA ARG A 210 17.35 -11.80 9.38
C ARG A 210 18.69 -11.17 9.02
N PRO A 211 19.36 -11.57 7.91
CA PRO A 211 20.60 -10.97 7.45
C PRO A 211 20.35 -9.57 6.86
N ALA A 212 21.38 -8.73 6.88
CA ALA A 212 21.36 -7.45 6.20
C ALA A 212 21.13 -7.62 4.69
N CYS A 213 20.58 -6.59 4.04
CA CYS A 213 20.39 -6.55 2.61
C CYS A 213 21.74 -6.70 1.87
N HIS A 214 21.79 -7.51 0.85
CA HIS A 214 22.94 -7.72 -0.03
C HIS A 214 22.87 -6.90 -1.33
N TYR A 215 21.96 -5.91 -1.37
CA TYR A 215 21.85 -4.90 -2.44
C TYR A 215 21.62 -5.45 -3.86
N CYS A 216 20.81 -6.50 -4.00
CA CYS A 216 20.48 -7.07 -5.31
C CYS A 216 19.51 -6.23 -6.15
N GLY A 217 18.87 -5.21 -5.59
CA GLY A 217 17.88 -4.37 -6.28
C GLY A 217 16.53 -5.03 -6.60
N GLN A 218 16.30 -6.29 -6.22
CA GLN A 218 15.17 -7.12 -6.71
C GLN A 218 14.00 -7.22 -5.73
N CYS A 219 13.73 -6.20 -4.93
CA CYS A 219 12.72 -6.27 -3.87
C CYS A 219 11.29 -6.56 -4.37
N GLY A 220 10.91 -6.12 -5.56
CA GLY A 220 9.60 -6.44 -6.18
C GLY A 220 9.41 -7.93 -6.47
N ARG A 221 10.49 -8.71 -6.53
CA ARG A 221 10.49 -10.17 -6.74
C ARG A 221 10.35 -10.97 -5.45
N SER A 222 9.98 -10.33 -4.33
CA SER A 222 10.10 -10.86 -2.98
C SER A 222 11.57 -11.00 -2.54
N CYS A 223 11.84 -11.43 -1.30
CA CYS A 223 13.19 -11.50 -0.76
C CYS A 223 13.46 -12.85 -0.12
N ALA A 224 14.20 -13.72 -0.79
CA ALA A 224 14.53 -15.05 -0.28
C ALA A 224 15.35 -15.01 1.02
N THR A 225 16.10 -13.91 1.29
CA THR A 225 16.88 -13.72 2.51
C THR A 225 16.11 -13.02 3.62
N SER A 226 14.86 -12.59 3.35
CA SER A 226 14.01 -11.86 4.31
C SER A 226 14.59 -10.53 4.80
N SER A 227 15.53 -9.94 4.05
CA SER A 227 16.14 -8.64 4.41
C SER A 227 15.19 -7.47 4.19
N ASN A 228 14.17 -7.60 3.34
CA ASN A 228 13.07 -6.66 3.27
C ASN A 228 11.86 -7.17 4.08
N PHE A 229 10.95 -6.25 4.43
CA PHE A 229 9.74 -6.62 5.14
C PHE A 229 8.69 -7.23 4.22
N SER A 230 8.16 -8.37 4.65
CA SER A 230 6.85 -8.89 4.24
C SER A 230 6.19 -9.58 5.45
N SER A 231 4.87 -9.66 5.46
CA SER A 231 4.13 -10.31 6.55
C SER A 231 4.56 -11.77 6.77
N PRO A 232 4.70 -12.61 5.72
CA PRO A 232 5.14 -14.00 5.87
C PRO A 232 6.56 -14.17 6.44
N THR A 233 7.43 -13.16 6.30
CA THR A 233 8.83 -13.29 6.76
C THR A 233 9.08 -12.68 8.13
N VAL A 234 8.27 -11.71 8.55
CA VAL A 234 8.53 -10.94 9.79
C VAL A 234 7.46 -11.13 10.85
N LEU A 235 6.18 -11.21 10.46
CA LEU A 235 5.05 -11.19 11.39
C LEU A 235 4.49 -12.59 11.67
N LEU A 236 4.27 -13.37 10.63
CA LEU A 236 3.62 -14.67 10.76
C LEU A 236 4.50 -15.74 11.43
N PRO A 237 5.83 -15.84 11.18
CA PRO A 237 6.65 -16.85 11.85
C PRO A 237 6.65 -16.75 13.38
N PRO A 238 6.88 -15.58 14.01
CA PRO A 238 6.79 -15.48 15.48
C PRO A 238 5.36 -15.66 16.01
N ALA A 239 4.32 -15.31 15.24
CA ALA A 239 2.94 -15.57 15.62
C ALA A 239 2.62 -17.09 15.61
N LEU A 240 3.08 -17.81 14.59
CA LEU A 240 2.96 -19.28 14.51
C LEU A 240 3.74 -19.98 15.62
N ALA A 241 4.93 -19.49 15.96
CA ALA A 241 5.77 -20.05 17.03
C ALA A 241 5.12 -19.99 18.42
N THR A 242 4.10 -19.14 18.64
CA THR A 242 3.31 -19.13 19.88
C THR A 242 2.41 -20.36 20.04
N GLY A 243 2.13 -21.12 18.98
CA GLY A 243 1.13 -22.18 18.95
C GLY A 243 -0.33 -21.68 19.00
N ASN A 244 -0.55 -20.36 18.95
CA ASN A 244 -1.88 -19.75 19.05
C ASN A 244 -2.45 -19.29 17.69
N LEU A 245 -1.73 -19.47 16.57
CA LEU A 245 -2.17 -19.10 15.24
C LEU A 245 -2.44 -20.32 14.37
N GLU A 246 -3.64 -20.39 13.80
CA GLU A 246 -3.97 -21.26 12.67
C GLU A 246 -4.17 -20.39 11.43
N ILE A 247 -3.60 -20.78 10.29
CA ILE A 247 -3.77 -20.06 9.01
C ILE A 247 -4.48 -20.98 8.03
N ARG A 248 -5.53 -20.48 7.39
CA ARG A 248 -6.23 -21.12 6.27
C ARG A 248 -6.10 -20.25 5.04
N CYS A 249 -5.30 -20.71 4.10
CA CYS A 249 -5.20 -20.16 2.77
C CYS A 249 -6.31 -20.71 1.85
N ASP A 250 -6.47 -20.10 0.67
CA ASP A 250 -7.52 -20.42 -0.29
C ASP A 250 -8.94 -20.27 0.31
N ALA A 251 -9.09 -19.37 1.28
CA ALA A 251 -10.31 -19.09 2.03
C ALA A 251 -10.87 -17.69 1.68
N MET A 252 -11.76 -17.62 0.69
CA MET A 252 -12.37 -16.38 0.24
C MET A 252 -13.49 -15.97 1.19
N ALA A 253 -13.23 -15.02 2.08
CA ALA A 253 -14.23 -14.51 3.03
C ALA A 253 -15.42 -13.89 2.27
N ARG A 254 -16.61 -14.28 2.66
CA ARG A 254 -17.87 -13.84 2.07
C ARG A 254 -18.57 -12.81 2.94
N GLU A 255 -18.77 -13.14 4.22
CA GLU A 255 -19.52 -12.31 5.16
C GLU A 255 -19.12 -12.59 6.61
N VAL A 256 -19.34 -11.62 7.48
CA VAL A 256 -19.30 -11.77 8.94
C VAL A 256 -20.68 -12.24 9.41
N LEU A 257 -20.69 -13.31 10.20
CA LEU A 257 -21.90 -13.86 10.79
C LEU A 257 -22.22 -13.14 12.10
N VAL A 258 -23.49 -12.85 12.34
CA VAL A 258 -23.96 -12.17 13.55
C VAL A 258 -25.09 -12.97 14.23
N ASP A 259 -25.21 -12.80 15.55
CA ASP A 259 -26.33 -13.34 16.34
C ASP A 259 -27.57 -12.41 16.31
N SER A 260 -28.58 -12.80 17.09
CA SER A 260 -29.82 -12.01 17.23
C SER A 260 -29.64 -10.67 17.95
N GLU A 261 -28.51 -10.46 18.62
CA GLU A 261 -28.17 -9.22 19.33
C GLU A 261 -27.25 -8.31 18.51
N GLY A 262 -26.86 -8.76 17.29
CA GLY A 262 -25.97 -8.00 16.40
C GLY A 262 -24.48 -8.14 16.74
N ARG A 263 -24.10 -9.14 17.53
CA ARG A 263 -22.69 -9.45 17.84
C ARG A 263 -22.13 -10.39 16.76
N ALA A 264 -20.90 -10.16 16.35
CA ALA A 264 -20.19 -11.07 15.45
C ALA A 264 -19.97 -12.44 16.12
N THR A 265 -20.27 -13.52 15.39
CA THR A 265 -20.11 -14.91 15.86
C THR A 265 -19.08 -15.69 15.07
N GLY A 266 -18.58 -15.10 13.97
CA GLY A 266 -17.59 -15.71 13.11
C GLY A 266 -17.66 -15.19 11.68
N VAL A 267 -17.11 -15.97 10.75
CA VAL A 267 -17.01 -15.62 9.33
C VAL A 267 -17.45 -16.78 8.46
N SER A 268 -18.22 -16.51 7.41
CA SER A 268 -18.47 -17.44 6.32
C SER A 268 -17.47 -17.16 5.19
N TYR A 269 -16.85 -18.21 4.65
CA TYR A 269 -15.94 -18.12 3.52
C TYR A 269 -16.17 -19.26 2.53
N ILE A 270 -15.75 -19.06 1.29
CA ILE A 270 -15.70 -20.11 0.28
C ILE A 270 -14.30 -20.72 0.30
N ASP A 271 -14.23 -22.02 0.55
CA ASP A 271 -13.01 -22.82 0.34
C ASP A 271 -12.80 -22.96 -1.16
N LYS A 272 -11.76 -22.31 -1.68
CA LYS A 272 -11.51 -22.22 -3.13
C LYS A 272 -11.19 -23.57 -3.77
N LYS A 273 -10.65 -24.53 -3.00
CA LYS A 273 -10.30 -25.88 -3.49
C LYS A 273 -11.54 -26.75 -3.64
N THR A 274 -12.43 -26.70 -2.66
CA THR A 274 -13.65 -27.52 -2.66
C THR A 274 -14.88 -26.81 -3.22
N ARG A 275 -14.82 -25.49 -3.40
CA ARG A 275 -15.92 -24.59 -3.76
C ARG A 275 -17.11 -24.66 -2.80
N LYS A 276 -16.88 -25.09 -1.56
CA LYS A 276 -17.91 -25.19 -0.53
C LYS A 276 -17.86 -24.00 0.40
N GLU A 277 -19.02 -23.57 0.84
CA GLU A 277 -19.14 -22.59 1.90
C GLU A 277 -18.82 -23.25 3.25
N VAL A 278 -17.98 -22.58 4.03
CA VAL A 278 -17.53 -23.01 5.37
C VAL A 278 -17.73 -21.88 6.35
N GLN A 279 -18.31 -22.18 7.50
CA GLN A 279 -18.44 -21.24 8.60
C GLN A 279 -17.42 -21.56 9.70
N VAL A 280 -16.76 -20.51 10.19
CA VAL A 280 -15.87 -20.58 11.34
C VAL A 280 -16.37 -19.67 12.45
N ARG A 281 -16.21 -20.11 13.70
CA ARG A 281 -16.69 -19.38 14.87
C ARG A 281 -15.56 -18.65 15.56
N GLY A 282 -15.82 -17.41 15.95
CA GLY A 282 -14.90 -16.60 16.76
C GLY A 282 -15.65 -15.64 17.66
N LYS A 283 -15.07 -15.34 18.81
CA LYS A 283 -15.64 -14.39 19.76
C LYS A 283 -15.47 -12.95 19.26
N ILE A 284 -14.39 -12.69 18.51
CA ILE A 284 -14.05 -11.40 17.93
C ILE A 284 -13.71 -11.62 16.45
N VAL A 285 -14.08 -10.66 15.60
CA VAL A 285 -13.70 -10.62 14.18
C VAL A 285 -12.85 -9.38 13.91
N VAL A 286 -11.69 -9.57 13.26
CA VAL A 286 -10.79 -8.52 12.79
C VAL A 286 -10.72 -8.58 11.28
N LEU A 287 -11.22 -7.56 10.60
CA LEU A 287 -11.12 -7.41 9.15
C LEU A 287 -9.80 -6.70 8.80
N ALA A 288 -9.01 -7.30 7.94
CA ALA A 288 -7.73 -6.83 7.44
C ALA A 288 -7.54 -7.21 5.96
N ALA A 289 -8.65 -7.24 5.22
CA ALA A 289 -8.72 -7.76 3.86
C ALA A 289 -8.30 -6.74 2.77
N SER A 290 -7.91 -5.55 3.13
CA SER A 290 -7.70 -4.28 2.42
C SER A 290 -8.95 -3.39 2.44
N ALA A 291 -8.77 -2.09 2.24
CA ALA A 291 -9.85 -1.10 2.38
C ALA A 291 -11.11 -1.47 1.58
N CYS A 292 -10.95 -1.81 0.30
CA CYS A 292 -12.09 -2.15 -0.56
C CYS A 292 -12.69 -3.52 -0.22
N GLU A 293 -11.87 -4.56 0.03
CA GLU A 293 -12.42 -5.88 0.40
C GLU A 293 -13.09 -5.87 1.77
N THR A 294 -12.58 -5.11 2.73
CA THR A 294 -13.24 -4.93 4.03
C THR A 294 -14.62 -4.31 3.87
N ALA A 295 -14.75 -3.27 3.03
CA ALA A 295 -16.05 -2.70 2.70
C ALA A 295 -16.96 -3.73 1.99
N ARG A 296 -16.42 -4.51 1.03
CA ARG A 296 -17.16 -5.55 0.32
C ARG A 296 -17.73 -6.61 1.29
N ILE A 297 -16.90 -7.07 2.22
CA ILE A 297 -17.34 -8.06 3.22
C ILE A 297 -18.45 -7.48 4.09
N LEU A 298 -18.31 -6.24 4.59
CA LEU A 298 -19.31 -5.60 5.43
C LEU A 298 -20.63 -5.36 4.69
N LEU A 299 -20.59 -4.88 3.45
CA LEU A 299 -21.78 -4.64 2.62
C LEU A 299 -22.50 -5.94 2.24
N ASN A 300 -21.77 -7.05 2.08
CA ASN A 300 -22.35 -8.39 1.84
C ASN A 300 -22.84 -9.06 3.15
N SER A 301 -22.41 -8.60 4.34
CA SER A 301 -22.85 -9.14 5.64
C SER A 301 -24.24 -8.60 6.01
N ARG A 302 -25.24 -8.99 5.23
CA ARG A 302 -26.63 -8.54 5.43
C ARG A 302 -27.37 -9.50 6.37
N SER A 303 -28.20 -8.97 7.23
CA SER A 303 -29.06 -9.72 8.14
C SER A 303 -30.34 -8.96 8.42
N ARG A 304 -31.26 -9.56 9.20
CA ARG A 304 -32.46 -8.86 9.63
C ARG A 304 -32.16 -7.60 10.44
N ILE A 305 -31.06 -7.60 11.21
CA ILE A 305 -30.63 -6.44 12.03
C ILE A 305 -29.89 -5.43 11.15
N PHE A 306 -29.09 -5.90 10.20
CA PHE A 306 -28.26 -5.09 9.32
C PHE A 306 -28.66 -5.27 7.84
N PRO A 307 -29.85 -4.81 7.42
CA PRO A 307 -30.35 -5.05 6.06
C PRO A 307 -29.49 -4.40 4.97
N ASN A 308 -28.79 -3.31 5.29
CA ASN A 308 -27.93 -2.55 4.37
C ASN A 308 -26.42 -2.88 4.54
N GLY A 309 -26.09 -4.03 5.16
CA GLY A 309 -24.72 -4.43 5.49
C GLY A 309 -24.37 -4.16 6.94
N LEU A 310 -23.44 -4.95 7.46
CA LEU A 310 -22.95 -4.87 8.83
C LEU A 310 -22.14 -3.59 9.05
N ALA A 311 -22.26 -2.99 10.23
CA ALA A 311 -21.63 -1.73 10.63
C ALA A 311 -22.04 -0.51 9.77
N ASN A 312 -23.17 -0.58 9.04
CA ASN A 312 -23.60 0.42 8.08
C ASN A 312 -24.83 1.24 8.51
N SER A 313 -25.08 1.39 9.82
CA SER A 313 -26.19 2.23 10.31
C SER A 313 -26.03 3.70 9.94
N SER A 314 -24.81 4.18 9.77
CA SER A 314 -24.47 5.53 9.29
C SER A 314 -24.63 5.70 7.77
N GLY A 315 -24.72 4.61 7.00
CA GLY A 315 -24.68 4.62 5.52
C GLY A 315 -23.29 4.95 4.93
N LEU A 316 -22.22 4.85 5.75
CA LEU A 316 -20.88 5.29 5.37
C LEU A 316 -19.91 4.14 5.01
N VAL A 317 -20.32 2.88 5.11
CA VAL A 317 -19.49 1.78 4.60
C VAL A 317 -19.35 1.91 3.09
N GLY A 318 -18.11 1.88 2.61
CA GLY A 318 -17.74 2.10 1.21
C GLY A 318 -17.56 3.58 0.83
N LYS A 319 -17.96 4.55 1.66
CA LYS A 319 -17.86 5.98 1.35
C LYS A 319 -16.46 6.54 1.64
N TYR A 320 -16.15 7.67 0.99
CA TYR A 320 -14.87 8.36 1.11
C TYR A 320 -13.67 7.48 0.77
N LEU A 321 -13.81 6.68 -0.29
CA LEU A 321 -12.70 5.93 -0.86
C LEU A 321 -11.65 6.90 -1.38
N MET A 322 -10.41 6.70 -0.99
CA MET A 322 -9.27 7.52 -1.41
C MET A 322 -8.17 6.66 -2.01
N ASP A 323 -7.39 7.26 -2.90
CA ASP A 323 -6.07 6.80 -3.31
C ASP A 323 -5.07 7.95 -3.09
N THR A 324 -3.80 7.75 -3.33
CA THR A 324 -2.78 8.80 -3.35
C THR A 324 -2.76 9.46 -4.73
N VAL A 325 -2.63 10.78 -4.77
CA VAL A 325 -2.39 11.48 -6.04
C VAL A 325 -1.05 11.03 -6.62
N GLY A 326 -1.10 10.47 -7.82
CA GLY A 326 0.09 10.09 -8.57
C GLY A 326 0.26 11.01 -9.79
N ALA A 327 1.50 11.36 -10.11
CA ALA A 327 1.88 11.95 -11.37
C ALA A 327 3.13 11.21 -11.88
N ASP A 328 2.91 9.99 -12.34
CA ASP A 328 3.96 9.06 -12.76
C ASP A 328 4.40 9.27 -14.21
N GLY A 329 5.58 8.75 -14.56
CA GLY A 329 6.05 8.70 -15.94
C GLY A 329 6.78 9.96 -16.43
N SER A 330 7.11 10.94 -15.58
CA SER A 330 8.09 11.96 -15.93
C SER A 330 9.47 11.35 -15.99
N ALA A 331 10.12 11.47 -17.13
CA ALA A 331 11.44 10.91 -17.38
C ALA A 331 12.38 11.99 -17.90
N GLY A 332 13.62 11.94 -17.47
CA GLY A 332 14.70 12.79 -17.94
C GLY A 332 15.90 11.97 -18.38
N PHE A 333 16.63 12.52 -19.33
CA PHE A 333 17.93 12.04 -19.76
C PHE A 333 19.01 12.93 -19.18
N LEU A 334 20.01 12.36 -18.51
CA LEU A 334 21.11 13.08 -17.87
C LEU A 334 22.43 12.79 -18.60
N PRO A 335 22.88 13.62 -19.52
CA PRO A 335 24.10 13.38 -20.32
C PRO A 335 25.34 13.13 -19.47
N VAL A 336 25.42 13.71 -18.27
CA VAL A 336 26.53 13.53 -17.33
C VAL A 336 26.71 12.08 -16.85
N LEU A 337 25.69 11.24 -17.01
CA LEU A 337 25.71 9.82 -16.64
C LEU A 337 25.99 8.88 -17.83
N MET A 338 26.26 9.43 -19.02
CA MET A 338 26.66 8.62 -20.17
C MET A 338 28.05 8.04 -20.02
N ASP A 339 28.32 6.96 -20.72
CA ASP A 339 29.62 6.29 -20.82
C ASP A 339 30.25 5.87 -19.47
N LEU A 340 29.46 5.83 -18.39
CA LEU A 340 29.95 5.30 -17.12
C LEU A 340 30.27 3.81 -17.25
N PRO A 341 31.31 3.31 -16.53
CA PRO A 341 31.63 1.90 -16.54
C PRO A 341 30.43 1.01 -16.22
N PRO A 342 30.31 -0.18 -16.82
CA PRO A 342 29.30 -1.15 -16.46
C PRO A 342 29.41 -1.49 -14.97
N HIS A 343 28.33 -1.42 -14.24
CA HIS A 343 28.24 -1.88 -12.85
C HIS A 343 26.85 -2.44 -12.60
N ASN A 344 26.72 -3.33 -11.65
CA ASN A 344 25.42 -3.77 -11.17
C ASN A 344 24.77 -2.65 -10.36
N CYS A 345 23.46 -2.71 -10.20
CA CYS A 345 22.78 -1.83 -9.27
C CYS A 345 23.22 -2.15 -7.84
N ASP A 346 23.99 -1.29 -7.23
CA ASP A 346 24.47 -1.41 -5.85
C ASP A 346 23.47 -0.78 -4.89
N GLY A 347 22.27 -1.31 -4.83
CA GLY A 347 21.26 -0.72 -3.99
C GLY A 347 20.10 -1.61 -3.64
N VAL A 348 19.23 -1.10 -2.78
CA VAL A 348 17.96 -1.73 -2.46
C VAL A 348 17.01 -1.63 -3.67
N GLY A 349 16.00 -2.47 -3.73
CA GLY A 349 14.94 -2.33 -4.73
C GLY A 349 13.98 -1.20 -4.37
N GLY A 350 14.42 0.01 -4.63
CA GLY A 350 13.75 1.25 -4.31
C GLY A 350 14.74 2.41 -4.33
N MET A 351 14.32 3.58 -3.95
CA MET A 351 15.14 4.79 -3.90
C MET A 351 15.95 4.86 -2.60
N HIS A 352 17.16 5.44 -2.66
CA HIS A 352 17.95 5.76 -1.47
C HIS A 352 17.70 7.18 -0.98
N LEU A 353 17.30 8.08 -1.88
CA LEU A 353 16.89 9.45 -1.59
C LEU A 353 15.44 9.69 -2.02
N TYR A 354 14.78 10.65 -1.38
CA TYR A 354 13.46 11.16 -1.78
C TYR A 354 13.34 12.62 -1.42
N MET A 355 12.33 13.31 -1.94
CA MET A 355 12.06 14.70 -1.62
C MET A 355 10.75 14.79 -0.85
N PRO A 356 10.79 15.01 0.49
CA PRO A 356 9.59 15.27 1.29
C PRO A 356 8.98 16.62 0.92
N TRP A 357 7.69 16.82 1.20
CA TRP A 357 7.03 18.10 0.96
C TRP A 357 7.71 19.23 1.73
N TRP A 358 7.95 20.35 1.06
CA TRP A 358 8.73 21.48 1.59
C TRP A 358 7.97 22.81 1.58
N ASN A 359 6.75 22.85 1.04
CA ASN A 359 5.99 24.09 0.88
C ASN A 359 4.87 24.26 1.93
N TYR A 360 4.95 23.63 3.11
CA TYR A 360 3.96 23.78 4.17
C TYR A 360 3.70 25.26 4.52
N GLN A 361 4.75 26.06 4.65
CA GLN A 361 4.64 27.47 5.01
C GLN A 361 3.96 28.31 3.90
N LYS A 362 4.19 27.96 2.63
CA LYS A 362 3.48 28.61 1.51
C LYS A 362 1.99 28.25 1.53
N GLN A 363 1.65 27.01 1.85
CA GLN A 363 0.26 26.59 1.98
C GLN A 363 -0.47 27.31 3.10
N LEU A 364 0.16 27.43 4.27
CA LEU A 364 -0.42 28.17 5.41
C LEU A 364 -0.70 29.64 5.08
N ARG A 365 0.06 30.23 4.15
CA ARG A 365 -0.16 31.60 3.66
C ARG A 365 -1.03 31.70 2.41
N ASN A 366 -1.62 30.56 1.95
CA ASN A 366 -2.43 30.47 0.73
C ASN A 366 -1.67 30.95 -0.53
N GLU A 367 -0.37 30.71 -0.61
CA GLU A 367 0.47 31.07 -1.78
C GLU A 367 0.46 29.99 -2.88
N LEU A 368 -0.14 28.83 -2.63
CA LEU A 368 -0.30 27.78 -3.62
C LEU A 368 -1.75 27.67 -4.08
N PRO A 369 -2.01 27.33 -5.36
CA PRO A 369 -3.36 27.24 -5.92
C PRO A 369 -4.10 25.95 -5.54
N PHE A 370 -3.53 25.11 -4.70
CA PHE A 370 -4.10 23.84 -4.21
C PHE A 370 -3.80 23.63 -2.73
N ALA A 371 -4.67 22.88 -2.07
CA ALA A 371 -4.46 22.44 -0.69
C ALA A 371 -3.62 21.15 -0.67
N ARG A 372 -2.96 20.89 0.49
CA ARG A 372 -2.19 19.69 0.77
C ARG A 372 -0.88 19.58 -0.01
N GLY A 373 -0.15 18.50 0.20
CA GLY A 373 1.20 18.35 -0.35
C GLY A 373 1.44 17.00 -0.98
N TYR A 374 2.67 16.83 -1.45
CA TYR A 374 3.15 15.57 -1.99
C TYR A 374 4.63 15.39 -1.66
N HIS A 375 5.09 14.15 -1.60
CA HIS A 375 6.52 13.87 -1.71
C HIS A 375 6.87 13.38 -3.11
N ILE A 376 8.17 13.43 -3.44
CA ILE A 376 8.66 12.96 -4.73
C ILE A 376 9.51 11.71 -4.52
N GLU A 377 9.15 10.66 -5.24
CA GLU A 377 9.92 9.43 -5.39
C GLU A 377 10.73 9.51 -6.67
N LEU A 378 11.96 9.00 -6.65
CA LEU A 378 12.81 8.97 -7.84
C LEU A 378 13.32 7.57 -8.12
N GLY A 379 13.50 7.29 -9.41
CA GLY A 379 14.08 6.07 -9.91
C GLY A 379 15.04 6.36 -11.06
N GLY A 380 15.80 5.38 -11.48
CA GLY A 380 16.71 5.54 -12.61
C GLY A 380 18.07 4.89 -12.40
N GLY A 381 19.05 5.35 -13.14
CA GLY A 381 20.39 4.81 -13.08
C GLY A 381 20.48 3.43 -13.74
N ARG A 382 21.39 2.60 -13.25
CA ARG A 382 21.61 1.24 -13.75
C ARG A 382 20.96 0.24 -12.85
N ASP A 383 20.13 -0.59 -13.44
CA ASP A 383 19.43 -1.68 -12.77
C ASP A 383 19.65 -2.97 -13.54
N MET A 384 19.20 -4.12 -13.01
CA MET A 384 19.25 -5.36 -13.76
C MET A 384 18.47 -5.18 -15.07
N PRO A 385 19.07 -5.50 -16.24
CA PRO A 385 18.40 -5.36 -17.51
C PRO A 385 17.07 -6.11 -17.54
N GLY A 386 15.99 -5.39 -17.78
CA GLY A 386 14.64 -5.93 -17.97
C GLY A 386 14.20 -5.83 -19.43
N SER A 387 13.02 -6.31 -19.72
CA SER A 387 12.39 -6.16 -21.03
C SER A 387 12.03 -4.71 -21.37
N THR A 388 11.93 -3.86 -20.34
CA THR A 388 11.57 -2.43 -20.44
C THR A 388 12.78 -1.51 -20.37
N SER A 389 13.99 -2.03 -20.41
CA SER A 389 15.24 -1.22 -20.41
C SER A 389 15.38 -0.29 -21.62
N GLY A 390 14.45 -0.35 -22.55
CA GLY A 390 14.36 0.54 -23.71
C GLY A 390 13.60 1.84 -23.53
N TYR A 391 13.17 2.19 -22.32
CA TYR A 391 12.41 3.42 -22.09
C TYR A 391 13.24 4.65 -22.51
N GLY A 392 12.81 5.30 -23.57
CA GLY A 392 13.56 6.40 -24.20
C GLY A 392 14.74 5.97 -25.07
N THR A 393 15.24 4.75 -24.95
CA THR A 393 16.43 4.28 -25.68
C THR A 393 16.22 4.32 -27.20
N GLU A 394 15.09 3.82 -27.68
CA GLU A 394 14.76 3.87 -29.12
C GLU A 394 14.66 5.29 -29.64
N ARG A 395 14.00 6.18 -28.89
CA ARG A 395 13.87 7.59 -29.25
C ARG A 395 15.23 8.29 -29.28
N MET A 396 16.08 8.03 -28.29
CA MET A 396 17.42 8.63 -28.17
C MET A 396 18.39 8.12 -29.23
N LEU A 397 18.24 6.86 -29.66
CA LEU A 397 19.14 6.24 -30.65
C LEU A 397 18.61 6.28 -32.08
N GLY A 398 17.39 6.77 -32.30
CA GLY A 398 16.78 6.82 -33.63
C GLY A 398 16.52 5.45 -34.26
N GLY A 399 16.44 4.39 -33.45
CA GLY A 399 16.32 3.01 -33.89
C GLY A 399 17.67 2.35 -34.21
N GLY A 400 17.66 1.34 -35.06
CA GLY A 400 18.88 0.65 -35.51
C GLY A 400 18.94 -0.82 -35.09
N TYR A 401 20.04 -1.50 -35.44
CA TYR A 401 20.27 -2.91 -35.13
C TYR A 401 21.78 -3.22 -35.06
N GLY A 402 22.11 -4.44 -34.64
CA GLY A 402 23.47 -4.94 -34.65
C GLY A 402 24.42 -4.29 -33.64
N VAL A 403 25.67 -4.10 -34.07
CA VAL A 403 26.75 -3.62 -33.20
C VAL A 403 26.54 -2.17 -32.77
N GLU A 404 26.08 -1.33 -33.66
CA GLU A 404 25.88 0.10 -33.40
C GLU A 404 24.76 0.32 -32.39
N LEU A 405 23.64 -0.38 -32.50
CA LEU A 405 22.58 -0.37 -31.47
C LEU A 405 23.13 -0.79 -30.11
N LYS A 406 23.90 -1.88 -30.05
CA LYS A 406 24.49 -2.36 -28.79
C LYS A 406 25.46 -1.35 -28.18
N ARG A 407 26.26 -0.67 -28.99
CA ARG A 407 27.16 0.41 -28.53
C ARG A 407 26.36 1.61 -28.01
N GLY A 408 25.35 2.05 -28.76
CA GLY A 408 24.47 3.13 -28.36
C GLY A 408 23.76 2.84 -27.03
N VAL A 409 23.15 1.66 -26.89
CA VAL A 409 22.50 1.24 -25.64
C VAL A 409 23.49 1.26 -24.46
N ARG A 410 24.70 0.74 -24.63
CA ARG A 410 25.72 0.75 -23.56
C ARG A 410 26.11 2.16 -23.16
N LYS A 411 26.20 3.07 -24.13
CA LYS A 411 26.57 4.46 -23.90
C LYS A 411 25.55 5.21 -23.03
N ILE A 412 24.26 5.03 -23.29
CA ILE A 412 23.19 5.76 -22.60
C ILE A 412 22.56 4.97 -21.44
N TYR A 413 22.93 3.69 -21.28
CA TYR A 413 22.37 2.85 -20.22
C TYR A 413 22.70 3.40 -18.83
N GLY A 414 21.66 3.67 -18.04
CA GLY A 414 21.77 4.27 -16.71
C GLY A 414 21.78 5.79 -16.69
N ALA A 415 21.70 6.46 -17.85
CA ALA A 415 21.61 7.91 -17.95
C ALA A 415 20.18 8.46 -17.84
N PHE A 416 19.23 7.64 -17.44
CA PHE A 416 17.83 8.04 -17.28
C PHE A 416 17.47 8.19 -15.82
N VAL A 417 16.59 9.16 -15.55
CA VAL A 417 15.93 9.34 -14.26
C VAL A 417 14.43 9.44 -14.47
N GLY A 418 13.67 8.94 -13.49
CA GLY A 418 12.22 9.04 -13.47
C GLY A 418 11.75 9.64 -12.15
N PHE A 419 10.67 10.40 -12.21
CA PHE A 419 10.04 11.01 -11.06
C PHE A 419 8.58 10.60 -10.97
N SER A 420 8.12 10.42 -9.75
CA SER A 420 6.70 10.27 -9.44
C SER A 420 6.37 11.00 -8.15
N CYS A 421 5.17 11.55 -8.03
CA CYS A 421 4.73 12.10 -6.76
C CYS A 421 3.76 11.14 -6.04
N ARG A 422 3.67 11.33 -4.72
CA ARG A 422 2.63 10.75 -3.88
C ARG A 422 2.01 11.89 -3.10
N GLY A 423 0.83 12.31 -3.52
CA GLY A 423 0.14 13.47 -2.97
C GLY A 423 -1.07 13.10 -2.12
N GLU A 424 -1.40 13.97 -1.19
CA GLU A 424 -2.59 13.82 -0.36
C GLU A 424 -3.85 13.91 -1.22
N MET A 425 -4.81 12.99 -0.99
CA MET A 425 -6.16 13.12 -1.53
C MET A 425 -7.11 13.65 -0.48
N ILE A 426 -7.94 14.61 -0.84
CA ILE A 426 -9.00 15.14 0.01
C ILE A 426 -10.20 14.21 -0.06
N PRO A 427 -10.69 13.66 1.08
CA PRO A 427 -11.86 12.79 1.08
C PRO A 427 -13.08 13.56 0.52
N ASN A 428 -13.74 12.97 -0.48
CA ASN A 428 -14.93 13.54 -1.08
C ASN A 428 -16.06 12.50 -1.18
N LYS A 429 -17.31 12.98 -1.23
CA LYS A 429 -18.51 12.12 -1.24
C LYS A 429 -18.74 11.39 -2.58
N ASP A 430 -18.09 11.84 -3.64
CA ASP A 430 -18.27 11.31 -4.99
C ASP A 430 -17.31 10.13 -5.26
N SER A 431 -16.37 9.88 -4.32
CA SER A 431 -15.45 8.74 -4.36
C SER A 431 -15.87 7.69 -3.33
N TYR A 432 -16.38 6.55 -3.79
CA TYR A 432 -16.88 5.46 -2.95
C TYR A 432 -16.97 4.13 -3.71
N CYS A 433 -17.20 3.05 -2.98
CA CYS A 433 -17.58 1.77 -3.55
C CYS A 433 -18.89 1.27 -2.93
N GLU A 434 -19.63 0.49 -3.70
CA GLU A 434 -20.89 -0.15 -3.31
C GLU A 434 -20.98 -1.55 -3.92
N ILE A 435 -21.94 -2.37 -3.52
CA ILE A 435 -22.18 -3.66 -4.16
C ILE A 435 -22.85 -3.46 -5.51
N ASP A 436 -22.32 -4.12 -6.54
CA ASP A 436 -23.03 -4.33 -7.80
C ASP A 436 -23.96 -5.54 -7.65
N GLU A 437 -25.26 -5.29 -7.56
CA GLU A 437 -26.27 -6.34 -7.34
C GLU A 437 -26.44 -7.27 -8.56
N ASN A 438 -25.89 -6.91 -9.71
CA ASN A 438 -26.04 -7.66 -10.96
C ASN A 438 -24.83 -8.54 -11.30
N VAL A 439 -23.71 -8.37 -10.58
CA VAL A 439 -22.45 -9.05 -10.90
C VAL A 439 -21.92 -9.79 -9.68
N VAL A 440 -21.61 -11.07 -9.87
CA VAL A 440 -20.95 -11.91 -8.87
C VAL A 440 -19.63 -12.43 -9.41
N ASP A 441 -18.71 -12.74 -8.49
CA ASP A 441 -17.46 -13.40 -8.84
C ASP A 441 -17.66 -14.92 -9.03
N GLN A 442 -16.58 -15.63 -9.42
CA GLN A 442 -16.62 -17.09 -9.60
C GLN A 442 -16.96 -17.88 -8.32
N TRP A 443 -16.94 -17.23 -7.17
CA TRP A 443 -17.27 -17.78 -5.86
C TRP A 443 -18.73 -17.53 -5.47
N GLY A 444 -19.50 -16.82 -6.34
CA GLY A 444 -20.88 -16.45 -6.10
C GLY A 444 -21.03 -15.29 -5.11
N ILE A 445 -20.00 -14.49 -4.91
CA ILE A 445 -20.01 -13.33 -4.00
C ILE A 445 -20.25 -12.07 -4.83
N PRO A 446 -21.23 -11.20 -4.49
CA PRO A 446 -21.43 -9.92 -5.15
C PRO A 446 -20.19 -9.05 -5.14
N VAL A 447 -19.91 -8.39 -6.26
CA VAL A 447 -18.69 -7.60 -6.46
C VAL A 447 -18.87 -6.14 -6.13
N LEU A 448 -17.76 -5.38 -6.07
CA LEU A 448 -17.80 -3.93 -5.90
C LEU A 448 -17.98 -3.21 -7.23
N LYS A 449 -18.76 -2.15 -7.18
CA LYS A 449 -18.86 -1.09 -8.17
C LYS A 449 -18.21 0.17 -7.63
N PHE A 450 -17.29 0.75 -8.38
CA PHE A 450 -16.50 1.91 -7.98
C PHE A 450 -17.04 3.19 -8.61
N HIS A 451 -17.06 4.25 -7.79
CA HIS A 451 -17.26 5.63 -8.17
C HIS A 451 -16.03 6.40 -7.73
N PHE A 452 -15.39 7.13 -8.62
CA PHE A 452 -14.16 7.84 -8.27
C PHE A 452 -14.01 9.13 -9.06
N LYS A 453 -13.56 10.16 -8.40
CA LYS A 453 -13.32 11.47 -9.00
C LYS A 453 -12.21 12.22 -8.27
N TRP A 454 -11.23 12.70 -9.02
CA TRP A 454 -10.31 13.73 -8.55
C TRP A 454 -11.00 15.08 -8.46
N THR A 455 -10.60 15.93 -7.52
CA THR A 455 -11.01 17.33 -7.46
C THR A 455 -9.98 18.23 -8.12
N ASP A 456 -10.29 19.52 -8.25
CA ASP A 456 -9.38 20.50 -8.85
C ASP A 456 -8.08 20.63 -8.04
N ASP A 457 -8.13 20.43 -6.70
CA ASP A 457 -6.94 20.47 -5.85
C ASP A 457 -5.91 19.41 -6.26
N GLU A 458 -6.36 18.16 -6.47
CA GLU A 458 -5.47 17.06 -6.88
C GLU A 458 -4.91 17.25 -8.29
N ILE A 459 -5.72 17.78 -9.21
CA ILE A 459 -5.29 18.07 -10.60
C ILE A 459 -4.23 19.19 -10.59
N LEU A 460 -4.44 20.26 -9.84
CA LEU A 460 -3.47 21.36 -9.69
C LEU A 460 -2.19 20.91 -8.97
N MET A 461 -2.30 20.01 -8.01
CA MET A 461 -1.14 19.36 -7.37
C MET A 461 -0.32 18.55 -8.37
N ALA A 462 -0.98 17.75 -9.22
CA ALA A 462 -0.29 16.99 -10.29
C ALA A 462 0.43 17.92 -11.27
N ARG A 463 -0.18 19.04 -11.64
CA ARG A 463 0.46 20.08 -12.47
C ARG A 463 1.73 20.61 -11.81
N HIS A 464 1.65 21.04 -10.54
CA HIS A 464 2.80 21.56 -9.80
C HIS A 464 3.92 20.52 -9.68
N ALA A 465 3.57 19.25 -9.46
CA ALA A 465 4.55 18.17 -9.42
C ALA A 465 5.28 18.02 -10.76
N ARG A 466 4.56 18.10 -11.91
CA ARG A 466 5.15 18.04 -13.26
C ARG A 466 6.10 19.20 -13.53
N GLU A 467 5.70 20.40 -13.17
CA GLU A 467 6.55 21.59 -13.29
C GLU A 467 7.83 21.43 -12.44
N THR A 468 7.71 20.95 -11.21
CA THR A 468 8.86 20.65 -10.32
C THR A 468 9.79 19.59 -10.91
N PHE A 469 9.25 18.49 -11.47
CA PHE A 469 10.08 17.46 -12.10
C PHE A 469 10.90 17.99 -13.26
N ARG A 470 10.26 18.81 -14.11
CA ARG A 470 10.96 19.48 -15.20
C ARG A 470 12.10 20.35 -14.69
N GLU A 471 11.84 21.21 -13.71
CA GLU A 471 12.85 22.09 -13.12
C GLU A 471 14.03 21.33 -12.53
N ILE A 472 13.78 20.19 -11.87
CA ILE A 472 14.85 19.34 -11.34
C ILE A 472 15.70 18.75 -12.48
N ILE A 473 15.06 18.21 -13.54
CA ILE A 473 15.77 17.62 -14.68
C ILE A 473 16.63 18.69 -15.39
N GLU A 474 16.05 19.84 -15.72
CA GLU A 474 16.74 20.94 -16.39
C GLU A 474 17.89 21.50 -15.53
N THR A 475 17.68 21.68 -14.22
CA THR A 475 18.72 22.13 -13.27
C THR A 475 19.85 21.11 -13.12
N ALA A 476 19.56 19.83 -13.31
CA ALA A 476 20.55 18.76 -13.36
C ALA A 476 21.36 18.73 -14.67
N GLY A 477 21.03 19.59 -15.64
CA GLY A 477 21.62 19.61 -16.98
C GLY A 477 21.06 18.50 -17.89
N GLY A 478 19.85 18.06 -17.63
CA GLY A 478 19.18 17.00 -18.35
C GLY A 478 18.17 17.49 -19.39
N GLU A 479 17.68 16.55 -20.18
CA GLU A 479 16.61 16.72 -21.16
C GLU A 479 15.33 16.01 -20.67
N VAL A 480 14.19 16.70 -20.72
CA VAL A 480 12.88 16.12 -20.39
C VAL A 480 12.40 15.28 -21.58
N LEU A 481 12.16 13.99 -21.35
CA LEU A 481 11.79 13.06 -22.42
C LEU A 481 10.27 12.96 -22.65
N ARG A 482 9.47 13.26 -21.62
CA ARG A 482 8.02 13.22 -21.69
C ARG A 482 7.41 14.35 -20.89
N THR A 483 6.45 15.02 -21.50
CA THR A 483 5.63 16.07 -20.89
C THR A 483 4.17 15.66 -20.89
N PHE A 484 3.41 16.25 -19.98
CA PHE A 484 1.96 16.10 -19.87
C PHE A 484 1.34 17.48 -19.77
N GLY A 485 0.21 17.67 -20.42
CA GLY A 485 -0.50 18.94 -20.47
C GLY A 485 -1.92 18.87 -19.89
N PRO A 486 -2.68 19.97 -20.05
CA PRO A 486 -4.08 20.02 -19.59
C PRO A 486 -4.97 18.97 -20.26
N GLU A 487 -4.67 18.61 -21.50
CA GLU A 487 -5.39 17.60 -22.31
C GLU A 487 -5.32 16.19 -21.67
N ASP A 488 -4.26 15.92 -20.93
CA ASP A 488 -4.03 14.67 -20.19
C ASP A 488 -4.31 14.82 -18.69
N ASN A 489 -5.00 15.87 -18.24
CA ASN A 489 -5.13 16.24 -16.83
C ASN A 489 -3.77 16.25 -16.12
N TRP A 490 -2.72 16.75 -16.78
CA TRP A 490 -1.34 16.77 -16.28
C TRP A 490 -0.78 15.38 -15.95
N GLY A 491 -1.36 14.35 -16.56
CA GLY A 491 -0.95 12.96 -16.31
C GLY A 491 -1.19 12.49 -14.89
N ILE A 492 -2.23 13.00 -14.22
CA ILE A 492 -2.67 12.44 -12.93
C ILE A 492 -3.07 10.98 -13.12
N SER A 493 -2.65 10.13 -12.19
CA SER A 493 -2.96 8.69 -12.25
C SER A 493 -4.46 8.45 -12.12
N ARG A 494 -4.94 7.37 -12.71
CA ARG A 494 -6.33 6.91 -12.50
C ARG A 494 -6.53 6.53 -11.03
N GLY A 495 -7.75 6.59 -10.55
CA GLY A 495 -8.06 6.13 -9.21
C GLY A 495 -7.65 4.68 -9.00
N GLY A 496 -7.02 4.37 -7.87
CA GLY A 496 -6.51 3.05 -7.53
C GLY A 496 -5.19 2.66 -8.19
N GLU A 497 -4.69 3.43 -9.15
CA GLU A 497 -3.47 3.11 -9.89
C GLU A 497 -2.20 3.20 -9.01
N ILE A 498 -2.22 4.03 -7.99
CA ILE A 498 -1.11 4.15 -7.03
C ILE A 498 -1.14 3.04 -5.96
N ILE A 499 -2.24 2.27 -5.90
CA ILE A 499 -2.39 1.10 -5.03
C ILE A 499 -2.36 1.49 -3.53
N HIS A 500 -2.79 2.69 -3.19
CA HIS A 500 -2.84 3.24 -1.84
C HIS A 500 -4.28 3.42 -1.34
N GLU A 501 -5.19 2.53 -1.70
CA GLU A 501 -6.61 2.61 -1.34
C GLU A 501 -6.79 2.61 0.17
N VAL A 502 -7.42 3.65 0.68
CA VAL A 502 -7.78 3.84 2.10
C VAL A 502 -9.17 4.46 2.21
N GLY A 503 -9.68 4.60 3.43
CA GLY A 503 -11.04 5.05 3.69
C GLY A 503 -12.03 3.88 3.71
N THR A 504 -13.25 4.08 3.22
CA THR A 504 -14.34 3.07 3.14
C THR A 504 -15.00 2.68 4.46
N THR A 505 -14.33 2.79 5.61
CA THR A 505 -14.92 2.59 6.94
C THR A 505 -14.34 3.57 7.96
N GLN A 506 -14.35 4.85 7.63
CA GLN A 506 -13.72 5.90 8.42
C GLN A 506 -13.97 5.78 9.92
N MET A 507 -12.89 5.98 10.72
CA MET A 507 -13.02 6.15 12.17
C MET A 507 -13.46 7.57 12.54
N GLY A 508 -14.08 7.73 13.70
CA GLY A 508 -14.50 9.05 14.20
C GLY A 508 -15.02 9.00 15.62
N ASN A 509 -15.35 10.17 16.16
CA ASN A 509 -15.92 10.33 17.50
C ASN A 509 -17.46 10.31 17.52
N ASN A 510 -18.10 10.22 16.37
CA ASN A 510 -19.55 10.27 16.24
C ASN A 510 -20.06 9.14 15.34
N ARG A 511 -20.84 8.22 15.91
CA ARG A 511 -21.41 7.08 15.20
C ARG A 511 -22.30 7.43 13.99
N ARG A 512 -22.81 8.64 13.90
CA ARG A 512 -23.60 9.11 12.75
C ARG A 512 -22.72 9.58 11.59
N MET A 513 -21.45 9.87 11.87
CA MET A 513 -20.49 10.46 10.94
C MET A 513 -19.29 9.55 10.68
N SER A 514 -19.30 8.34 11.24
CA SER A 514 -18.23 7.36 11.06
C SER A 514 -18.75 5.93 11.21
N VAL A 515 -18.01 4.99 10.66
CA VAL A 515 -18.30 3.54 10.76
C VAL A 515 -17.66 2.97 12.03
N LEU A 516 -16.44 3.43 12.33
CA LEU A 516 -15.61 2.94 13.43
C LEU A 516 -15.36 4.05 14.46
N ASN A 517 -15.12 3.63 15.70
CA ASN A 517 -14.66 4.50 16.78
C ASN A 517 -13.12 4.74 16.68
N PRO A 518 -12.52 5.58 17.57
CA PRO A 518 -11.07 5.86 17.55
C PRO A 518 -10.15 4.65 17.77
N PHE A 519 -10.68 3.49 18.14
CA PHE A 519 -9.97 2.22 18.30
C PHE A 519 -10.20 1.24 17.14
N CYS A 520 -10.66 1.74 15.98
CA CYS A 520 -11.02 0.92 14.82
C CYS A 520 -12.09 -0.14 15.11
N GLN A 521 -12.91 0.04 16.14
CA GLN A 521 -14.02 -0.82 16.55
C GLN A 521 -15.31 -0.33 15.92
N ALA A 522 -16.11 -1.24 15.36
CA ALA A 522 -17.40 -0.89 14.78
C ALA A 522 -18.38 -0.37 15.84
N TRP A 523 -19.06 0.75 15.54
CA TRP A 523 -20.08 1.31 16.42
C TRP A 523 -21.27 0.36 16.63
N ASP A 524 -21.66 -0.34 15.58
CA ASP A 524 -22.84 -1.19 15.56
C ASP A 524 -22.58 -2.62 16.05
N CYS A 525 -21.31 -3.04 16.10
CA CYS A 525 -20.92 -4.39 16.46
C CYS A 525 -19.63 -4.37 17.30
N LYS A 526 -19.76 -4.43 18.62
CA LYS A 526 -18.67 -4.18 19.58
C LYS A 526 -17.48 -5.14 19.49
N ASN A 527 -17.67 -6.33 18.95
CA ASN A 527 -16.63 -7.34 18.77
C ASN A 527 -16.15 -7.49 17.32
N LEU A 528 -16.34 -6.41 16.52
CA LEU A 528 -15.87 -6.28 15.14
C LEU A 528 -14.90 -5.11 15.03
N PHE A 529 -13.75 -5.35 14.39
CA PHE A 529 -12.67 -4.38 14.19
C PHE A 529 -12.19 -4.40 12.73
N ALA A 530 -11.61 -3.28 12.27
CA ALA A 530 -10.88 -3.21 11.01
C ALA A 530 -9.45 -2.72 11.26
N THR A 531 -8.45 -3.41 10.68
CA THR A 531 -7.02 -3.13 10.92
C THR A 531 -6.21 -2.95 9.63
N ASP A 532 -6.86 -2.72 8.51
CA ASP A 532 -6.24 -2.34 7.23
C ASP A 532 -6.33 -0.83 6.96
N GLY A 533 -6.34 -0.41 5.70
CA GLY A 533 -6.49 1.00 5.31
C GLY A 533 -7.93 1.53 5.40
N ALA A 534 -8.93 0.67 5.65
CA ALA A 534 -10.32 1.09 5.68
C ALA A 534 -10.68 2.13 6.76
N PRO A 535 -10.08 2.10 7.98
CA PRO A 535 -10.33 3.11 9.03
C PRO A 535 -9.84 4.52 8.73
N PHE A 536 -9.03 4.73 7.71
CA PHE A 536 -8.41 6.03 7.42
C PHE A 536 -9.45 7.12 7.19
N VAL A 537 -9.15 8.31 7.71
CA VAL A 537 -10.00 9.49 7.63
C VAL A 537 -9.56 10.42 6.50
N SER A 538 -8.28 10.43 6.20
CA SER A 538 -7.64 11.12 5.08
C SER A 538 -6.47 10.28 4.59
N ASN A 539 -6.04 10.50 3.35
CA ASN A 539 -4.83 9.89 2.83
C ASN A 539 -3.75 10.98 2.73
N ALA A 540 -2.70 10.85 3.53
CA ALA A 540 -1.56 11.77 3.52
C ALA A 540 -0.68 11.59 2.28
N ASP A 541 0.29 12.49 2.11
CA ASP A 541 1.38 12.34 1.13
C ASP A 541 2.37 11.22 1.50
N LYS A 542 2.06 10.40 2.51
CA LYS A 542 2.87 9.27 2.98
C LYS A 542 2.26 7.95 2.52
N ASN A 543 3.10 7.03 2.06
CA ASN A 543 2.67 5.67 1.72
C ASN A 543 1.99 5.02 2.94
N PRO A 544 0.77 4.49 2.85
CA PRO A 544 -0.07 4.23 4.03
C PRO A 544 0.34 3.02 4.86
N THR A 545 1.20 2.13 4.34
CA THR A 545 1.45 0.81 4.95
C THR A 545 2.01 0.87 6.37
N LEU A 546 2.94 1.80 6.67
CA LEU A 546 3.48 1.95 8.03
C LEU A 546 2.39 2.40 9.00
N SER A 547 1.53 3.34 8.59
CA SER A 547 0.40 3.83 9.40
C SER A 547 -0.66 2.74 9.60
N ILE A 548 -0.94 1.91 8.58
CA ILE A 548 -1.81 0.73 8.72
C ILE A 548 -1.26 -0.20 9.80
N MET A 549 0.05 -0.50 9.80
CA MET A 549 0.65 -1.38 10.79
C MET A 549 0.63 -0.79 12.20
N ALA A 550 0.91 0.50 12.34
CA ALA A 550 0.86 1.19 13.63
C ALA A 550 -0.57 1.22 14.21
N LEU A 551 -1.58 1.52 13.38
CA LEU A 551 -3.00 1.47 13.77
C LEU A 551 -3.42 0.04 14.14
N ALA A 552 -3.02 -0.95 13.34
CA ALA A 552 -3.31 -2.36 13.62
C ALA A 552 -2.70 -2.81 14.96
N TRP A 553 -1.49 -2.34 15.28
CA TRP A 553 -0.86 -2.62 16.56
C TRP A 553 -1.64 -2.03 17.73
N ARG A 554 -1.94 -0.72 17.64
CA ARG A 554 -2.74 -0.01 18.64
C ARG A 554 -4.10 -0.68 18.86
N THR A 555 -4.80 -1.01 17.79
CA THR A 555 -6.09 -1.72 17.84
C THR A 555 -5.95 -3.11 18.47
N SER A 556 -4.92 -3.85 18.12
CA SER A 556 -4.71 -5.20 18.64
C SER A 556 -4.37 -5.22 20.14
N GLU A 557 -3.59 -4.25 20.64
CA GLU A 557 -3.36 -4.08 22.07
C GLU A 557 -4.66 -3.70 22.81
N TYR A 558 -5.48 -2.84 22.21
CA TYR A 558 -6.80 -2.53 22.75
C TYR A 558 -7.70 -3.78 22.81
N VAL A 559 -7.78 -4.57 21.74
CA VAL A 559 -8.54 -5.82 21.72
C VAL A 559 -8.07 -6.77 22.83
N ALA A 560 -6.76 -6.97 22.97
CA ALA A 560 -6.19 -7.85 24.00
C ALA A 560 -6.54 -7.38 25.42
N ASP A 561 -6.52 -6.07 25.67
CA ASP A 561 -6.92 -5.48 26.95
C ASP A 561 -8.42 -5.66 27.22
N GLN A 562 -9.28 -5.42 26.22
CA GLN A 562 -10.73 -5.57 26.37
C GLN A 562 -11.14 -7.03 26.59
N VAL A 563 -10.46 -7.99 25.96
CA VAL A 563 -10.66 -9.43 26.22
C VAL A 563 -10.31 -9.77 27.66
N LYS A 564 -9.17 -9.29 28.16
CA LYS A 564 -8.76 -9.53 29.57
C LYS A 564 -9.76 -8.94 30.56
N LYS A 565 -10.37 -7.80 30.24
CA LYS A 565 -11.39 -7.12 31.05
C LYS A 565 -12.79 -7.69 30.86
N MET A 566 -12.99 -8.64 29.97
CA MET A 566 -14.29 -9.23 29.61
C MET A 566 -15.33 -8.18 29.14
N ASN A 567 -14.87 -7.12 28.47
CA ASN A 567 -15.72 -6.03 27.96
C ASN A 567 -16.28 -6.32 26.56
N ILE A 568 -15.67 -7.25 25.82
CA ILE A 568 -16.05 -7.66 24.46
C ILE A 568 -16.03 -9.17 24.31
#